data_8006527140bd199f2b94f575b0c32365
#
_entry.id   8006527140bd199f2b94f575b0c32365
#
_cell.length_a   1.000
_cell.length_b   1.000
_cell.length_c   1.000
_cell.angle_alpha   90.00
_cell.angle_beta   90.00
_cell.angle_gamma   90.00
#
_symmetry.space_group_name_H-M   'P 1'
#
loop_
_entity.id
_entity.type
_entity.pdbx_description
1 polymer ?
#
loop_
_entity_poly.entity_id
_entity_poly.type
_entity_poly.pdbx_seq_one_letter_code
_entity_poly.pdbx_strand_id
1 'polypeptide(L)'
;MPIQSPFRHSLPPADRPSGAHGAAALRAAARADVRLVRADGTEEAITLPTSALPALADLLDQLSSGDGVTVLADDAEVTPEDAAGILGISRPLVRRRMDVGLLPYRRVGTHRRIRLADVLALRAREAPARKALEALAADTEDLEKTYGL
;
A
#
# COMPACT_ATOMS: atom_id res chain seq x y z
N MET A 1 -20.61 4.38 -6.58
CA MET A 1 -19.98 3.16 -7.05
C MET A 1 -19.50 2.38 -5.85
N PRO A 2 -19.85 1.11 -5.66
CA PRO A 2 -19.21 0.31 -4.62
C PRO A 2 -17.73 0.21 -4.99
N ILE A 3 -16.87 0.52 -4.03
CA ILE A 3 -15.45 0.26 -4.16
C ILE A 3 -15.33 -1.25 -4.32
N GLN A 4 -14.93 -1.70 -5.51
CA GLN A 4 -14.53 -3.08 -5.70
C GLN A 4 -13.46 -3.37 -4.65
N SER A 5 -13.54 -4.52 -4.02
CA SER A 5 -12.56 -4.97 -3.03
C SER A 5 -11.16 -4.62 -3.50
N PRO A 6 -10.33 -4.01 -2.66
CA PRO A 6 -8.99 -3.61 -3.07
C PRO A 6 -8.26 -4.85 -3.57
N PHE A 7 -8.03 -4.91 -4.88
CA PHE A 7 -7.22 -5.98 -5.46
C PHE A 7 -5.79 -5.79 -4.99
N ARG A 8 -5.33 -6.72 -4.17
CA ARG A 8 -3.95 -6.76 -3.77
C ARG A 8 -3.14 -7.44 -4.86
N HIS A 9 -2.28 -6.67 -5.51
CA HIS A 9 -1.39 -7.15 -6.55
C HIS A 9 0.00 -7.40 -5.96
N SER A 10 0.62 -8.52 -6.33
CA SER A 10 2.01 -8.82 -6.05
C SER A 10 2.57 -9.67 -7.18
N LEU A 11 3.87 -9.59 -7.42
CA LEU A 11 4.51 -10.47 -8.38
C LEU A 11 4.78 -11.85 -7.75
N PRO A 12 4.57 -12.94 -8.53
CA PRO A 12 5.03 -14.25 -8.15
C PRO A 12 6.54 -14.23 -7.86
N PRO A 13 7.05 -15.09 -6.96
CA PRO A 13 8.49 -15.11 -6.63
C PRO A 13 9.41 -15.22 -7.84
N ALA A 14 9.01 -15.96 -8.88
CA ALA A 14 9.77 -16.13 -10.12
C ALA A 14 9.94 -14.82 -10.93
N ASP A 15 8.97 -13.91 -10.85
CA ASP A 15 8.95 -12.66 -11.63
C ASP A 15 9.54 -11.47 -10.88
N ARG A 16 9.78 -11.60 -9.57
CA ARG A 16 10.32 -10.51 -8.73
C ARG A 16 11.66 -9.97 -9.18
N PRO A 17 12.66 -10.81 -9.58
CA PRO A 17 13.92 -10.29 -10.08
C PRO A 17 13.77 -9.45 -11.35
N SER A 18 12.89 -9.87 -12.26
CA SER A 18 12.59 -9.12 -13.49
C SER A 18 11.88 -7.81 -13.18
N GLY A 19 10.97 -7.80 -12.21
CA GLY A 19 10.29 -6.60 -11.73
C GLY A 19 11.26 -5.60 -11.12
N ALA A 20 12.14 -6.04 -10.23
CA ALA A 20 13.16 -5.21 -9.62
C ALA A 20 14.15 -4.63 -10.66
N HIS A 21 14.55 -5.44 -11.63
CA HIS A 21 15.39 -4.98 -12.74
C HIS A 21 14.67 -3.92 -13.59
N GLY A 22 13.39 -4.13 -13.90
CA GLY A 22 12.55 -3.17 -14.61
C GLY A 22 12.38 -1.85 -13.85
N ALA A 23 12.19 -1.89 -12.55
CA ALA A 23 12.12 -0.72 -11.70
C ALA A 23 13.41 0.12 -11.75
N ALA A 24 14.57 -0.53 -11.64
CA ALA A 24 15.87 0.13 -11.73
C ALA A 24 16.08 0.75 -13.11
N ALA A 25 15.72 0.03 -14.17
CA ALA A 25 15.81 0.53 -15.55
C ALA A 25 14.94 1.75 -15.79
N LEU A 26 13.69 1.75 -15.29
CA LEU A 26 12.77 2.89 -15.39
C LEU A 26 13.29 4.13 -14.65
N ARG A 27 13.92 3.95 -13.47
CA ARG A 27 14.52 5.06 -12.70
C ARG A 27 15.68 5.72 -13.46
N ALA A 28 16.46 4.94 -14.18
CA ALA A 28 17.60 5.42 -14.95
C ALA A 28 17.23 5.98 -16.34
N ALA A 29 16.01 5.73 -16.81
CA ALA A 29 15.59 6.07 -18.15
C ALA A 29 15.19 7.54 -18.31
N ALA A 30 15.68 8.20 -19.35
CA ALA A 30 15.17 9.50 -19.80
C ALA A 30 13.88 9.36 -20.64
N ARG A 31 13.67 8.18 -21.22
CA ARG A 31 12.50 7.81 -22.04
C ARG A 31 12.29 6.30 -21.95
N ALA A 32 11.05 5.88 -22.00
CA ALA A 32 10.71 4.46 -22.08
C ALA A 32 9.65 4.20 -23.15
N ASP A 33 9.94 3.22 -24.00
CA ASP A 33 9.01 2.69 -24.99
C ASP A 33 8.67 1.25 -24.60
N VAL A 34 7.37 0.94 -24.51
CA VAL A 34 6.87 -0.39 -24.14
C VAL A 34 6.32 -1.06 -25.38
N ARG A 35 6.77 -2.28 -25.65
CA ARG A 35 6.22 -3.13 -26.69
C ARG A 35 5.16 -4.03 -26.11
N LEU A 36 3.95 -3.90 -26.58
CA LEU A 36 2.82 -4.76 -26.25
C LEU A 36 2.66 -5.82 -27.34
N VAL A 37 2.63 -7.09 -26.92
CA VAL A 37 2.35 -8.21 -27.81
C VAL A 37 0.98 -8.79 -27.39
N ARG A 38 0.00 -8.71 -28.30
CA ARG A 38 -1.33 -9.24 -28.03
C ARG A 38 -1.38 -10.75 -28.27
N ALA A 39 -2.43 -11.38 -27.72
CA ALA A 39 -2.64 -12.82 -27.87
C ALA A 39 -2.78 -13.28 -29.34
N ASP A 40 -3.20 -12.40 -30.23
CA ASP A 40 -3.28 -12.63 -31.67
C ASP A 40 -1.93 -12.45 -32.42
N GLY A 41 -0.85 -12.13 -31.68
CA GLY A 41 0.48 -11.91 -32.22
C GLY A 41 0.73 -10.48 -32.74
N THR A 42 -0.26 -9.59 -32.69
CA THR A 42 -0.05 -8.19 -33.08
C THR A 42 0.80 -7.45 -32.07
N GLU A 43 1.71 -6.60 -32.58
CA GLU A 43 2.60 -5.78 -31.74
C GLU A 43 2.21 -4.31 -31.82
N GLU A 44 2.28 -3.63 -30.69
CA GLU A 44 2.09 -2.19 -30.58
C GLU A 44 3.17 -1.61 -29.67
N ALA A 45 3.80 -0.54 -30.10
CA ALA A 45 4.75 0.20 -29.28
C ALA A 45 4.10 1.48 -28.76
N ILE A 46 4.17 1.70 -27.47
CA ILE A 46 3.70 2.93 -26.81
C ILE A 46 4.85 3.61 -26.10
N THR A 47 4.93 4.93 -26.24
CA THR A 47 5.89 5.73 -25.47
C THR A 47 5.25 6.14 -24.14
N LEU A 48 5.92 5.84 -23.05
CA LEU A 48 5.46 6.26 -21.73
C LEU A 48 5.81 7.73 -21.49
N PRO A 49 4.88 8.52 -20.87
CA PRO A 49 5.20 9.87 -20.44
C PRO A 49 6.37 9.86 -19.45
N THR A 50 7.37 10.72 -19.67
CA THR A 50 8.56 10.80 -18.78
C THR A 50 8.19 11.07 -17.34
N SER A 51 7.15 11.87 -17.09
CA SER A 51 6.61 12.15 -15.76
C SER A 51 6.02 10.93 -15.05
N ALA A 52 5.64 9.89 -15.77
CA ALA A 52 5.10 8.65 -15.19
C ALA A 52 6.20 7.64 -14.80
N LEU A 53 7.41 7.78 -15.31
CA LEU A 53 8.47 6.79 -15.10
C LEU A 53 8.83 6.59 -13.62
N PRO A 54 8.96 7.62 -12.77
CA PRO A 54 9.25 7.44 -11.36
C PRO A 54 8.15 6.65 -10.64
N ALA A 55 6.89 7.00 -10.87
CA ALA A 55 5.75 6.34 -10.25
C ALA A 55 5.63 4.87 -10.69
N LEU A 56 5.87 4.57 -11.97
CA LEU A 56 5.90 3.21 -12.49
C LEU A 56 7.06 2.39 -11.90
N ALA A 57 8.22 3.01 -11.74
CA ALA A 57 9.37 2.37 -11.12
C ALA A 57 9.09 2.01 -9.66
N ASP A 58 8.51 2.93 -8.89
CA ASP A 58 8.15 2.69 -7.49
C ASP A 58 7.08 1.62 -7.35
N LEU A 59 6.06 1.65 -8.21
CA LEU A 59 5.02 0.62 -8.23
C LEU A 59 5.61 -0.76 -8.53
N LEU A 60 6.47 -0.86 -9.53
CA LEU A 60 7.10 -2.12 -9.94
C LEU A 60 8.03 -2.68 -8.85
N ASP A 61 8.74 -1.80 -8.16
CA ASP A 61 9.59 -2.16 -7.02
C ASP A 61 8.77 -2.71 -5.85
N GLN A 62 7.67 -2.04 -5.51
CA GLN A 62 6.72 -2.49 -4.50
C GLN A 62 6.10 -3.85 -4.84
N LEU A 63 5.68 -4.05 -6.09
CA LEU A 63 5.17 -5.35 -6.56
C LEU A 63 6.22 -6.46 -6.45
N SER A 64 7.49 -6.10 -6.64
CA SER A 64 8.62 -7.04 -6.59
C SER A 64 9.04 -7.40 -5.16
N SER A 65 8.76 -6.56 -4.17
CA SER A 65 9.05 -6.86 -2.75
C SER A 65 8.22 -8.03 -2.21
N GLY A 66 7.07 -8.30 -2.83
CA GLY A 66 6.15 -9.36 -2.42
C GLY A 66 5.15 -8.96 -1.33
N ASP A 67 5.22 -7.73 -0.82
CA ASP A 67 4.33 -7.23 0.24
C ASP A 67 2.90 -6.95 -0.25
N GLY A 68 2.72 -6.96 -1.56
CA GLY A 68 1.45 -6.67 -2.21
C GLY A 68 1.10 -5.17 -2.21
N VAL A 69 0.58 -4.71 -3.33
CA VAL A 69 0.21 -3.30 -3.57
C VAL A 69 -1.28 -3.20 -3.81
N THR A 70 -1.89 -2.22 -3.17
CA THR A 70 -3.27 -1.82 -3.43
C THR A 70 -3.27 -0.41 -4.00
N VAL A 71 -3.78 -0.24 -5.20
CA VAL A 71 -3.90 1.07 -5.84
C VAL A 71 -5.31 1.59 -5.63
N LEU A 72 -5.43 2.77 -5.03
CA LEU A 72 -6.70 3.44 -4.76
C LEU A 72 -6.62 4.87 -5.30
N ALA A 73 -7.77 5.41 -5.74
CA ALA A 73 -7.86 6.80 -6.13
C ALA A 73 -7.74 7.74 -4.91
N ASP A 74 -7.21 8.95 -5.10
CA ASP A 74 -7.01 9.92 -4.03
C ASP A 74 -8.30 10.32 -3.29
N ASP A 75 -9.45 10.28 -3.98
CA ASP A 75 -10.77 10.57 -3.45
C ASP A 75 -11.50 9.32 -2.93
N ALA A 76 -10.83 8.16 -2.92
CA ALA A 76 -11.43 6.91 -2.47
C ALA A 76 -11.90 7.00 -1.02
N GLU A 77 -13.05 6.39 -0.77
CA GLU A 77 -13.58 6.19 0.58
C GLU A 77 -13.53 4.72 0.93
N VAL A 78 -13.18 4.45 2.18
CA VAL A 78 -13.04 3.09 2.71
C VAL A 78 -14.04 2.85 3.84
N THR A 79 -14.31 1.58 4.10
CA THR A 79 -15.10 1.16 5.26
C THR A 79 -14.25 1.18 6.53
N PRO A 80 -14.86 1.17 7.74
CA PRO A 80 -14.10 0.99 8.98
C PRO A 80 -13.30 -0.31 9.01
N GLU A 81 -13.76 -1.34 8.31
CA GLU A 81 -13.05 -2.62 8.18
C GLU A 81 -11.79 -2.50 7.34
N ASP A 82 -11.91 -1.84 6.18
CA ASP A 82 -10.75 -1.56 5.32
C ASP A 82 -9.74 -0.66 6.04
N ALA A 83 -10.22 0.35 6.76
CA ALA A 83 -9.37 1.23 7.57
C ALA A 83 -8.62 0.46 8.66
N ALA A 84 -9.26 -0.51 9.31
CA ALA A 84 -8.61 -1.40 10.28
C ALA A 84 -7.45 -2.18 9.65
N GLY A 85 -7.66 -2.72 8.45
CA GLY A 85 -6.60 -3.39 7.68
C GLY A 85 -5.44 -2.47 7.32
N ILE A 86 -5.74 -1.25 6.85
CA ILE A 86 -4.72 -0.26 6.46
C ILE A 86 -3.92 0.22 7.67
N LEU A 87 -4.59 0.48 8.80
CA LEU A 87 -3.95 0.96 10.03
C LEU A 87 -3.27 -0.17 10.84
N GLY A 88 -3.59 -1.44 10.54
CA GLY A 88 -3.10 -2.59 11.30
C GLY A 88 -3.62 -2.63 12.75
N ILE A 89 -4.85 -2.17 12.97
CA ILE A 89 -5.52 -2.15 14.28
C ILE A 89 -6.89 -2.85 14.19
N SER A 90 -7.49 -3.12 15.34
CA SER A 90 -8.81 -3.76 15.38
C SER A 90 -9.95 -2.80 14.99
N ARG A 91 -11.07 -3.34 14.51
CA ARG A 91 -12.29 -2.56 14.19
C ARG A 91 -12.80 -1.71 15.37
N PRO A 92 -12.84 -2.21 16.63
CA PRO A 92 -13.22 -1.39 17.78
C PRO A 92 -12.29 -0.18 17.97
N LEU A 93 -10.99 -0.32 17.73
CA LEU A 93 -10.06 0.80 17.81
C LEU A 93 -10.29 1.83 16.71
N VAL A 94 -10.62 1.41 15.48
CA VAL A 94 -11.02 2.33 14.40
C VAL A 94 -12.26 3.12 14.83
N ARG A 95 -13.28 2.46 15.37
CA ARG A 95 -14.49 3.13 15.87
C ARG A 95 -14.16 4.16 16.95
N ARG A 96 -13.29 3.81 17.89
CA ARG A 96 -12.84 4.74 18.92
C ARG A 96 -12.12 5.96 18.34
N ARG A 97 -11.24 5.78 17.33
CA ARG A 97 -10.60 6.89 16.61
C ARG A 97 -11.62 7.81 15.93
N MET A 98 -12.68 7.23 15.38
CA MET A 98 -13.79 7.98 14.79
C MET A 98 -14.59 8.75 15.84
N ASP A 99 -14.93 8.11 16.95
CA ASP A 99 -15.75 8.68 18.02
C ASP A 99 -15.03 9.83 18.75
N VAL A 100 -13.70 9.78 18.88
CA VAL A 100 -12.89 10.86 19.48
C VAL A 100 -12.44 11.93 18.48
N GLY A 101 -12.86 11.84 17.21
CA GLY A 101 -12.56 12.83 16.17
C GLY A 101 -11.17 12.73 15.54
N LEU A 102 -10.38 11.69 15.83
CA LEU A 102 -9.07 11.49 15.20
C LEU A 102 -9.17 11.00 13.76
N LEU A 103 -10.28 10.39 13.41
CA LEU A 103 -10.55 9.86 12.08
C LEU A 103 -11.91 10.36 11.60
N PRO A 104 -11.95 11.44 10.79
CA PRO A 104 -13.17 11.99 10.25
C PRO A 104 -13.91 10.96 9.38
N TYR A 105 -15.21 10.96 9.45
CA TYR A 105 -16.06 10.08 8.64
C TYR A 105 -17.37 10.77 8.26
N ARG A 106 -18.02 10.24 7.22
CA ARG A 106 -19.38 10.59 6.86
C ARG A 106 -20.30 9.37 6.92
N ARG A 107 -21.58 9.59 7.06
CA ARG A 107 -22.59 8.53 7.01
C ARG A 107 -23.22 8.46 5.62
N VAL A 108 -23.34 7.23 5.11
CA VAL A 108 -24.11 6.91 3.91
C VAL A 108 -25.14 5.87 4.33
N GLY A 109 -26.36 6.30 4.59
CA GLY A 109 -27.35 5.44 5.25
C GLY A 109 -26.89 5.01 6.65
N THR A 110 -26.82 3.72 6.90
CA THR A 110 -26.33 3.13 8.15
C THR A 110 -24.83 2.88 8.17
N HIS A 111 -24.16 3.07 7.03
CA HIS A 111 -22.72 2.80 6.87
C HIS A 111 -21.87 4.04 7.08
N ARG A 112 -20.74 3.89 7.77
CA ARG A 112 -19.72 4.93 7.92
C ARG A 112 -18.73 4.81 6.76
N ARG A 113 -18.32 5.94 6.19
CA ARG A 113 -17.32 6.05 5.13
C ARG A 113 -16.22 7.00 5.57
N ILE A 114 -14.99 6.60 5.32
CA ILE A 114 -13.78 7.32 5.75
C ILE A 114 -12.98 7.63 4.50
N ARG A 115 -12.50 8.85 4.36
CA ARG A 115 -11.58 9.17 3.26
C ARG A 115 -10.28 8.41 3.43
N LEU A 116 -9.81 7.77 2.36
CA LEU A 116 -8.52 7.09 2.37
C LEU A 116 -7.39 8.03 2.80
N ALA A 117 -7.40 9.27 2.32
CA ALA A 117 -6.41 10.28 2.70
C ALA A 117 -6.33 10.49 4.22
N ASP A 118 -7.46 10.51 4.92
CA ASP A 118 -7.51 10.66 6.38
C ASP A 118 -6.95 9.42 7.11
N VAL A 119 -7.22 8.23 6.58
CA VAL A 119 -6.65 6.98 7.10
C VAL A 119 -5.13 6.94 6.95
N LEU A 120 -4.63 7.33 5.79
CA LEU A 120 -3.18 7.39 5.52
C LEU A 120 -2.48 8.46 6.36
N ALA A 121 -3.11 9.62 6.55
CA ALA A 121 -2.61 10.68 7.42
C ALA A 121 -2.52 10.22 8.88
N LEU A 122 -3.53 9.51 9.40
CA LEU A 122 -3.51 8.94 10.73
C LEU A 122 -2.41 7.89 10.88
N ARG A 123 -2.28 7.00 9.89
CA ARG A 123 -1.21 6.00 9.85
C ARG A 123 0.18 6.63 9.92
N ALA A 124 0.42 7.68 9.16
CA ALA A 124 1.68 8.40 9.14
C ALA A 124 1.98 9.05 10.51
N ARG A 125 0.98 9.62 11.19
CA ARG A 125 1.13 10.20 12.53
C ARG A 125 1.43 9.16 13.61
N GLU A 126 0.85 7.96 13.49
CA GLU A 126 1.02 6.88 14.48
C GLU A 126 2.27 6.01 14.20
N ALA A 127 2.86 6.09 13.01
CA ALA A 127 4.01 5.27 12.61
C ALA A 127 5.22 5.37 13.56
N PRO A 128 5.65 6.54 14.05
CA PRO A 128 6.79 6.66 14.97
C PRO A 128 6.53 5.94 16.29
N ALA A 129 5.34 6.07 16.86
CA ALA A 129 4.96 5.42 18.12
C ALA A 129 4.89 3.90 17.96
N ARG A 130 4.36 3.41 16.85
CA ARG A 130 4.33 1.98 16.53
C ARG A 130 5.73 1.40 16.41
N LYS A 131 6.62 2.08 15.67
CA LYS A 131 8.00 1.66 15.49
C LYS A 131 8.77 1.61 16.82
N ALA A 132 8.52 2.56 17.72
CA ALA A 132 9.09 2.56 19.06
C ALA A 132 8.59 1.38 19.91
N LEU A 133 7.30 1.04 19.83
CA LEU A 133 6.72 -0.11 20.53
C LEU A 133 7.26 -1.44 20.00
N GLU A 134 7.40 -1.58 18.69
CA GLU A 134 8.00 -2.76 18.06
C GLU A 134 9.46 -2.95 18.48
N ALA A 135 10.24 -1.87 18.55
CA ALA A 135 11.62 -1.92 19.04
C ALA A 135 11.71 -2.36 20.50
N LEU A 136 10.84 -1.82 21.37
CA LEU A 136 10.77 -2.21 22.79
C LEU A 136 10.36 -3.67 22.97
N ALA A 137 9.42 -4.16 22.16
CA ALA A 137 9.01 -5.56 22.19
C ALA A 137 10.14 -6.52 21.77
N ALA A 138 10.90 -6.15 20.73
CA ALA A 138 12.07 -6.92 20.28
C ALA A 138 13.16 -6.98 21.35
N ASP A 139 13.46 -5.86 22.01
CA ASP A 139 14.44 -5.81 23.11
C ASP A 139 14.00 -6.69 24.30
N THR A 140 12.71 -6.74 24.58
CA THR A 140 12.15 -7.59 25.65
C THR A 140 12.30 -9.07 25.33
N GLU A 141 12.00 -9.49 24.09
CA GLU A 141 12.19 -10.88 23.65
C GLU A 141 13.66 -11.32 23.70
N ASP A 142 14.58 -10.44 23.33
CA ASP A 142 16.02 -10.73 23.41
C ASP A 142 16.51 -10.86 24.84
N LEU A 143 16.00 -10.06 25.76
CA LEU A 143 16.30 -10.17 27.20
C LEU A 143 15.74 -11.47 27.80
N GLU A 144 14.53 -11.86 27.46
CA GLU A 144 13.94 -13.14 27.91
C GLU A 144 14.74 -14.34 27.40
N LYS A 145 15.18 -14.33 26.14
CA LYS A 145 16.05 -15.38 25.56
C LYS A 145 17.43 -15.41 26.21
N THR A 146 17.99 -14.26 26.57
CA THR A 146 19.36 -14.17 27.12
C THR A 146 19.41 -14.55 28.60
N TYR A 147 18.38 -14.24 29.38
CA TYR A 147 18.34 -14.49 30.83
C TYR A 147 17.45 -15.68 31.24
N GLY A 148 16.79 -16.35 30.31
CA GLY A 148 16.03 -17.58 30.58
C GLY A 148 14.81 -17.39 31.49
N LEU A 149 14.18 -16.23 31.41
CA LEU A 149 12.98 -15.91 32.18
C LEU A 149 11.71 -16.38 31.47
#